data_2e909cc710a0ea9eb825939d2ad927aa
#
_entry.id   2e909cc710a0ea9eb825939d2ad927aa
#
_cell.length_a   1.000
_cell.length_b   1.000
_cell.length_c   1.000
_cell.angle_alpha   90.00
_cell.angle_beta   90.00
_cell.angle_gamma   90.00
#
_symmetry.space_group_name_H-M   'P 1'
#
loop_
_entity.id
_entity.type
_entity.pdbx_description
1 polymer ?
#
loop_
_entity_poly.entity_id
_entity_poly.type
_entity_poly.pdbx_seq_one_letter_code
_entity_poly.pdbx_strand_id
1 'polypeptide(L)'
;MKYTQKKSEIILASKSKVRKDILENNGINCKVIISNLDEEPIKQSLTNEGATPEIISKNLAEAKAIKVSLLNENIMVLGADSVIDLDNHIVSKPKNRDEALEILERLNGKKHYLISSVSIAKNGSMVWNYTEKAELTMKSFSVDELKIYLSKIPDEKLYAYNVYQIEGEGKSLFNKIEGNENTIMGLPIDKIKEYLEKHA
;
A
#
# COMPACT_ATOMS: atom_id res chain seq x y z
N MET A 1 30.83 -7.84 27.68
CA MET A 1 29.44 -7.41 27.80
C MET A 1 28.92 -7.15 26.37
N LYS A 2 28.05 -8.02 25.85
CA LYS A 2 27.37 -7.76 24.57
C LYS A 2 26.26 -6.77 24.85
N TYR A 3 26.42 -5.53 24.44
CA TYR A 3 25.29 -4.57 24.35
C TYR A 3 24.33 -5.11 23.31
N THR A 4 23.26 -5.74 23.74
CA THR A 4 22.08 -5.94 22.91
C THR A 4 21.52 -4.55 22.66
N GLN A 5 21.80 -3.97 21.49
CA GLN A 5 21.05 -2.81 21.02
C GLN A 5 19.56 -3.19 21.04
N LYS A 6 18.81 -2.53 21.92
CA LYS A 6 17.37 -2.61 21.95
C LYS A 6 16.91 -2.03 20.59
N LYS A 7 16.55 -2.91 19.64
CA LYS A 7 15.97 -2.44 18.37
C LYS A 7 14.82 -1.53 18.74
N SER A 8 14.89 -0.28 18.32
CA SER A 8 13.86 0.71 18.59
C SER A 8 12.53 0.21 17.98
N GLU A 9 11.52 0.08 18.82
CA GLU A 9 10.19 -0.29 18.38
C GLU A 9 9.62 0.87 17.56
N ILE A 10 9.14 0.58 16.36
CA ILE A 10 8.44 1.57 15.53
C ILE A 10 6.93 1.38 15.64
N ILE A 11 6.17 2.42 15.31
CA ILE A 11 4.72 2.33 15.17
C ILE A 11 4.36 2.21 13.69
N LEU A 12 3.53 1.24 13.33
CA LEU A 12 2.91 1.14 12.01
C LEU A 12 1.53 1.79 12.04
N ALA A 13 1.37 2.91 11.33
CA ALA A 13 0.11 3.65 11.21
C ALA A 13 -0.81 3.06 10.12
N SER A 14 -1.05 1.76 10.15
CA SER A 14 -1.84 1.04 9.13
C SER A 14 -2.61 -0.13 9.75
N LYS A 15 -3.83 -0.38 9.25
CA LYS A 15 -4.61 -1.57 9.59
C LYS A 15 -4.25 -2.81 8.79
N SER A 16 -3.38 -2.69 7.78
CA SER A 16 -3.00 -3.78 6.88
C SER A 16 -2.17 -4.83 7.60
N LYS A 17 -2.73 -6.03 7.73
CA LYS A 17 -2.02 -7.19 8.25
C LYS A 17 -0.80 -7.54 7.38
N VAL A 18 -0.95 -7.47 6.06
CA VAL A 18 0.13 -7.76 5.11
C VAL A 18 1.35 -6.87 5.37
N ARG A 19 1.16 -5.56 5.58
CA ARG A 19 2.26 -4.64 5.90
C ARG A 19 2.93 -4.97 7.22
N LYS A 20 2.14 -5.35 8.23
CA LYS A 20 2.68 -5.81 9.52
C LYS A 20 3.54 -7.06 9.34
N ASP A 21 3.00 -8.06 8.64
CA ASP A 21 3.69 -9.33 8.39
C ASP A 21 5.00 -9.11 7.60
N ILE A 22 5.03 -8.20 6.62
CA ILE A 22 6.24 -7.83 5.90
C ILE A 22 7.30 -7.26 6.85
N LEU A 23 6.94 -6.33 7.74
CA LEU A 23 7.87 -5.77 8.72
C LEU A 23 8.44 -6.85 9.63
N GLU A 24 7.57 -7.66 10.25
CA GLU A 24 7.96 -8.70 11.20
C GLU A 24 8.83 -9.79 10.54
N ASN A 25 8.48 -10.24 9.33
CA ASN A 25 9.27 -11.19 8.56
C ASN A 25 10.66 -10.65 8.18
N ASN A 26 10.83 -9.34 8.16
CA ASN A 26 12.11 -8.67 7.93
C ASN A 26 12.81 -8.22 9.23
N GLY A 27 12.35 -8.72 10.37
CA GLY A 27 12.98 -8.47 11.67
C GLY A 27 12.75 -7.07 12.22
N ILE A 28 11.73 -6.34 11.74
CA ILE A 28 11.33 -5.04 12.24
C ILE A 28 10.10 -5.23 13.12
N ASN A 29 10.28 -5.14 14.44
CA ASN A 29 9.18 -5.19 15.37
C ASN A 29 8.40 -3.88 15.34
N CYS A 30 7.08 -3.96 15.25
CA CYS A 30 6.24 -2.77 15.23
C CYS A 30 4.97 -2.94 16.09
N LYS A 31 4.58 -1.83 16.71
CA LYS A 31 3.26 -1.68 17.32
C LYS A 31 2.31 -1.11 16.28
N VAL A 32 1.11 -1.70 16.14
CA VAL A 32 0.09 -1.17 15.23
C VAL A 32 -0.77 -0.14 15.96
N ILE A 33 -0.86 1.08 15.41
CA ILE A 33 -1.79 2.12 15.82
C ILE A 33 -2.45 2.67 14.55
N ILE A 34 -3.74 2.39 14.37
CA ILE A 34 -4.49 2.80 13.18
C ILE A 34 -4.65 4.33 13.18
N SER A 35 -4.33 4.98 12.08
CA SER A 35 -4.41 6.44 11.96
C SER A 35 -5.84 6.98 12.01
N ASN A 36 -6.85 6.18 11.66
CA ASN A 36 -8.24 6.63 11.50
C ASN A 36 -8.35 7.95 10.72
N LEU A 37 -7.54 8.05 9.66
CA LEU A 37 -7.56 9.19 8.75
C LEU A 37 -8.77 9.05 7.82
N ASP A 38 -9.54 10.12 7.65
CA ASP A 38 -10.50 10.20 6.56
C ASP A 38 -9.72 10.52 5.27
N GLU A 39 -9.54 9.50 4.45
CA GLU A 39 -8.70 9.61 3.25
C GLU A 39 -9.44 10.26 2.07
N GLU A 40 -10.76 10.15 2.04
CA GLU A 40 -11.54 10.55 0.87
C GLU A 40 -11.49 12.06 0.57
N PRO A 41 -11.65 12.96 1.56
CA PRO A 41 -11.49 14.40 1.33
C PRO A 41 -10.10 14.78 0.81
N ILE A 42 -9.05 14.11 1.31
CA ILE A 42 -7.67 14.37 0.87
C ILE A 42 -7.49 13.95 -0.59
N LYS A 43 -7.96 12.74 -0.94
CA LYS A 43 -7.91 12.25 -2.32
C LYS A 43 -8.65 13.18 -3.27
N GLN A 44 -9.86 13.58 -2.89
CA GLN A 44 -10.69 14.45 -3.72
C GLN A 44 -10.05 15.82 -3.93
N SER A 45 -9.52 16.45 -2.88
CA SER A 45 -8.81 17.73 -2.99
C SER A 45 -7.63 17.63 -3.94
N LEU A 46 -6.74 16.67 -3.71
CA LEU A 46 -5.57 16.47 -4.54
C LEU A 46 -5.91 16.12 -5.99
N THR A 47 -6.95 15.31 -6.21
CA THR A 47 -7.43 14.98 -7.56
C THR A 47 -7.96 16.22 -8.28
N ASN A 48 -8.72 17.07 -7.60
CA ASN A 48 -9.24 18.33 -8.16
C ASN A 48 -8.11 19.32 -8.51
N GLU A 49 -6.99 19.24 -7.80
CA GLU A 49 -5.78 20.03 -8.07
C GLU A 49 -4.92 19.43 -9.19
N GLY A 50 -5.32 18.30 -9.78
CA GLY A 50 -4.58 17.62 -10.85
C GLY A 50 -3.38 16.80 -10.36
N ALA A 51 -3.33 16.44 -9.09
CA ALA A 51 -2.26 15.61 -8.54
C ALA A 51 -2.25 14.20 -9.16
N THR A 52 -1.06 13.70 -9.44
CA THR A 52 -0.88 12.34 -9.96
C THR A 52 -1.19 11.29 -8.88
N PRO A 53 -1.51 10.02 -9.26
CA PRO A 53 -1.68 8.93 -8.29
C PRO A 53 -0.50 8.77 -7.32
N GLU A 54 0.71 9.01 -7.77
CA GLU A 54 1.92 8.99 -6.94
C GLU A 54 1.91 10.07 -5.86
N ILE A 55 1.57 11.30 -6.23
CA ILE A 55 1.46 12.43 -5.29
C ILE A 55 0.38 12.14 -4.25
N ILE A 56 -0.77 11.61 -4.67
CA ILE A 56 -1.87 11.27 -3.77
C ILE A 56 -1.45 10.19 -2.77
N SER A 57 -0.86 9.08 -3.24
CA SER A 57 -0.37 8.00 -2.38
C SER A 57 0.67 8.50 -1.37
N LYS A 58 1.62 9.33 -1.82
CA LYS A 58 2.64 9.95 -0.96
C LYS A 58 2.02 10.80 0.15
N ASN A 59 1.09 11.68 -0.18
CA ASN A 59 0.42 12.55 0.79
C ASN A 59 -0.40 11.75 1.81
N LEU A 60 -1.08 10.68 1.38
CA LEU A 60 -1.83 9.81 2.29
C LEU A 60 -0.92 9.04 3.25
N ALA A 61 0.21 8.54 2.77
CA ALA A 61 1.20 7.87 3.62
C ALA A 61 1.75 8.83 4.68
N GLU A 62 2.08 10.06 4.28
CA GLU A 62 2.58 11.12 5.16
C GLU A 62 1.54 11.53 6.19
N ALA A 63 0.31 11.82 5.78
CA ALA A 63 -0.77 12.22 6.69
C ALA A 63 -1.06 11.14 7.75
N LYS A 64 -1.04 9.84 7.37
CA LYS A 64 -1.17 8.72 8.31
C LYS A 64 -0.04 8.71 9.34
N ALA A 65 1.21 8.87 8.91
CA ALA A 65 2.38 8.89 9.78
C ALA A 65 2.34 10.08 10.75
N ILE A 66 2.12 11.29 10.24
CA ILE A 66 2.07 12.51 11.03
C ILE A 66 0.97 12.43 12.10
N LYS A 67 -0.26 12.07 11.69
CA LYS A 67 -1.40 11.99 12.61
C LYS A 67 -1.14 11.11 13.83
N VAL A 68 -0.52 9.95 13.62
CA VAL A 68 -0.20 9.04 14.72
C VAL A 68 1.02 9.52 15.51
N SER A 69 2.01 10.13 14.87
CA SER A 69 3.23 10.60 15.53
C SER A 69 2.99 11.80 16.48
N LEU A 70 1.95 12.60 16.24
CA LEU A 70 1.53 13.68 17.14
C LEU A 70 1.13 13.19 18.53
N LEU A 71 0.66 11.95 18.63
CA LEU A 71 0.19 11.33 19.88
C LEU A 71 1.21 10.34 20.47
N ASN A 72 2.37 10.17 19.83
CA ASN A 72 3.39 9.20 20.23
C ASN A 72 4.78 9.84 20.14
N GLU A 73 5.10 10.64 21.15
CA GLU A 73 6.35 11.41 21.20
C GLU A 73 7.60 10.52 21.17
N ASN A 74 8.61 11.00 20.48
CA ASN A 74 9.94 10.38 20.36
C ASN A 74 9.99 9.01 19.69
N ILE A 75 8.87 8.48 19.19
CA ILE A 75 8.78 7.21 18.49
C ILE A 75 8.68 7.47 16.98
N MET A 76 9.39 6.68 16.17
CA MET A 76 9.23 6.70 14.71
C MET A 76 7.92 6.03 14.33
N VAL A 77 7.12 6.73 13.51
CA VAL A 77 5.83 6.24 13.02
C VAL A 77 5.90 6.05 11.51
N LEU A 78 5.69 4.84 11.05
CA LEU A 78 5.63 4.48 9.63
C LEU A 78 4.18 4.52 9.15
N GLY A 79 3.89 5.44 8.25
CA GLY A 79 2.66 5.48 7.46
C GLY A 79 2.90 4.87 6.07
N ALA A 80 1.89 4.25 5.51
CA ALA A 80 1.96 3.68 4.16
C ALA A 80 0.63 3.79 3.43
N ASP A 81 0.71 4.03 2.14
CA ASP A 81 -0.43 4.02 1.23
C ASP A 81 -0.07 3.33 -0.08
N SER A 82 -1.08 2.74 -0.75
CA SER A 82 -0.88 2.10 -2.04
C SER A 82 -2.09 2.34 -2.93
N VAL A 83 -1.82 2.67 -4.19
CA VAL A 83 -2.83 2.92 -5.21
C VAL A 83 -2.54 2.13 -6.48
N ILE A 84 -3.59 1.74 -7.20
CA ILE A 84 -3.48 1.25 -8.58
C ILE A 84 -3.65 2.46 -9.49
N ASP A 85 -2.68 2.65 -10.37
CA ASP A 85 -2.67 3.69 -11.40
C ASP A 85 -2.93 3.04 -12.76
N LEU A 86 -4.04 3.36 -13.37
CA LEU A 86 -4.38 3.03 -14.74
C LEU A 86 -4.53 4.32 -15.55
N ASP A 87 -3.67 4.53 -16.54
CA ASP A 87 -3.71 5.70 -17.42
C ASP A 87 -3.70 7.05 -16.65
N ASN A 88 -2.87 7.13 -15.61
CA ASN A 88 -2.76 8.28 -14.70
C ASN A 88 -4.03 8.58 -13.85
N HIS A 89 -4.88 7.57 -13.67
CA HIS A 89 -6.05 7.64 -12.82
C HIS A 89 -6.00 6.58 -11.72
N ILE A 90 -6.40 6.97 -10.51
CA ILE A 90 -6.51 6.01 -9.41
C ILE A 90 -7.68 5.07 -9.65
N VAL A 91 -7.42 3.78 -9.53
CA VAL A 91 -8.44 2.75 -9.45
C VAL A 91 -8.81 2.56 -7.98
N SER A 92 -9.99 3.02 -7.61
CA SER A 92 -10.51 2.89 -6.26
C SER A 92 -10.81 1.43 -5.89
N LYS A 93 -10.89 1.15 -4.60
CA LYS A 93 -11.33 -0.17 -4.13
C LYS A 93 -12.82 -0.36 -4.44
N PRO A 94 -13.24 -1.58 -4.80
CA PRO A 94 -14.64 -1.85 -5.05
C PRO A 94 -15.45 -1.82 -3.76
N LYS A 95 -16.71 -1.37 -3.85
CA LYS A 95 -17.68 -1.39 -2.74
C LYS A 95 -18.56 -2.64 -2.76
N ASN A 96 -18.61 -3.31 -3.90
CA ASN A 96 -19.40 -4.52 -4.14
C ASN A 96 -18.76 -5.35 -5.26
N ARG A 97 -19.32 -6.54 -5.55
CA ARG A 97 -18.78 -7.45 -6.57
C ARG A 97 -18.96 -6.94 -7.99
N ASP A 98 -20.01 -6.17 -8.27
CA ASP A 98 -20.25 -5.61 -9.60
C ASP A 98 -19.19 -4.54 -9.92
N GLU A 99 -18.90 -3.64 -8.98
CA GLU A 99 -17.77 -2.70 -9.11
C GLU A 99 -16.43 -3.42 -9.26
N ALA A 100 -16.23 -4.56 -8.55
CA ALA A 100 -15.02 -5.35 -8.70
C ALA A 100 -14.87 -5.95 -10.10
N LEU A 101 -15.96 -6.41 -10.70
CA LEU A 101 -15.96 -6.87 -12.08
C LEU A 101 -15.65 -5.74 -13.05
N GLU A 102 -16.28 -4.59 -12.91
CA GLU A 102 -16.01 -3.40 -13.73
C GLU A 102 -14.53 -2.97 -13.66
N ILE A 103 -13.93 -3.02 -12.47
CA ILE A 103 -12.52 -2.72 -12.29
C ILE A 103 -11.65 -3.73 -13.04
N LEU A 104 -11.94 -5.03 -12.92
CA LEU A 104 -11.20 -6.08 -13.64
C LEU A 104 -11.34 -5.92 -15.16
N GLU A 105 -12.54 -5.59 -15.67
CA GLU A 105 -12.77 -5.31 -17.08
C GLU A 105 -11.97 -4.10 -17.57
N ARG A 106 -11.85 -3.05 -16.75
CA ARG A 106 -11.02 -1.87 -17.07
C ARG A 106 -9.54 -2.19 -17.12
N LEU A 107 -9.05 -3.11 -16.27
CA LEU A 107 -7.65 -3.56 -16.21
C LEU A 107 -7.33 -4.65 -17.24
N ASN A 108 -8.35 -5.30 -17.79
CA ASN A 108 -8.25 -6.48 -18.64
C ASN A 108 -7.39 -6.24 -19.87
N GLY A 109 -6.37 -7.05 -20.06
CA GLY A 109 -5.41 -6.95 -21.16
C GLY A 109 -4.50 -5.71 -21.11
N LYS A 110 -4.56 -4.90 -20.06
CA LYS A 110 -3.83 -3.64 -19.97
C LYS A 110 -2.63 -3.71 -19.02
N LYS A 111 -1.72 -2.79 -19.29
CA LYS A 111 -0.65 -2.42 -18.37
C LYS A 111 -1.16 -1.37 -17.39
N HIS A 112 -0.83 -1.55 -16.12
CA HIS A 112 -1.08 -0.58 -15.06
C HIS A 112 0.04 -0.62 -14.03
N TYR A 113 0.02 0.32 -13.10
CA TYR A 113 1.03 0.40 -12.06
C TYR A 113 0.41 0.22 -10.67
N LEU A 114 1.13 -0.42 -9.80
CA LEU A 114 0.90 -0.36 -8.38
C LEU A 114 1.95 0.54 -7.75
N ILE A 115 1.51 1.61 -7.11
CA ILE A 115 2.36 2.62 -6.48
C ILE A 115 2.23 2.46 -4.98
N SER A 116 3.34 2.24 -4.29
CA SER A 116 3.39 2.14 -2.83
C SER A 116 4.29 3.22 -2.27
N SER A 117 3.69 4.07 -1.43
CA SER A 117 4.35 5.16 -0.74
C SER A 117 4.44 4.88 0.75
N VAL A 118 5.58 5.21 1.33
CA VAL A 118 5.84 5.14 2.76
C VAL A 118 6.39 6.47 3.27
N SER A 119 6.05 6.80 4.49
CA SER A 119 6.57 7.98 5.17
C SER A 119 6.86 7.65 6.63
N ILE A 120 7.98 8.14 7.14
CA ILE A 120 8.30 8.09 8.56
C ILE A 120 8.15 9.49 9.13
N ALA A 121 7.36 9.58 10.21
CA ALA A 121 7.19 10.80 10.98
C ALA A 121 7.64 10.60 12.42
N LYS A 122 8.09 11.68 13.05
CA LYS A 122 8.44 11.75 14.47
C LYS A 122 8.01 13.10 15.03
N ASN A 123 7.37 13.10 16.18
CA ASN A 123 6.91 14.33 16.85
C ASN A 123 6.07 15.26 15.95
N GLY A 124 5.18 14.67 15.15
CA GLY A 124 4.29 15.43 14.25
C GLY A 124 4.94 15.96 12.96
N SER A 125 6.19 15.59 12.70
CA SER A 125 6.89 16.03 11.47
C SER A 125 7.37 14.85 10.66
N MET A 126 7.21 14.92 9.34
CA MET A 126 7.77 13.94 8.42
C MET A 126 9.30 14.08 8.40
N VAL A 127 10.00 12.96 8.59
CA VAL A 127 11.48 12.91 8.60
C VAL A 127 12.04 12.16 7.41
N TRP A 128 11.25 11.30 6.76
CA TRP A 128 11.63 10.57 5.56
C TRP A 128 10.42 10.06 4.81
N ASN A 129 10.49 9.98 3.50
CA ASN A 129 9.51 9.30 2.65
C ASN A 129 10.19 8.62 1.46
N TYR A 130 9.50 7.63 0.90
CA TYR A 130 9.90 6.93 -0.31
C TYR A 130 8.66 6.42 -1.05
N THR A 131 8.73 6.45 -2.37
CA THR A 131 7.68 5.91 -3.23
C THR A 131 8.31 4.97 -4.25
N GLU A 132 7.70 3.81 -4.43
CA GLU A 132 8.12 2.81 -5.41
C GLU A 132 6.94 2.36 -6.24
N LYS A 133 7.23 2.06 -7.51
CA LYS A 133 6.26 1.70 -8.53
C LYS A 133 6.59 0.32 -9.09
N ALA A 134 5.58 -0.53 -9.19
CA ALA A 134 5.65 -1.81 -9.87
C ALA A 134 4.75 -1.78 -11.10
N GLU A 135 5.19 -2.38 -12.20
CA GLU A 135 4.44 -2.50 -13.46
C GLU A 135 3.82 -3.89 -13.57
N LEU A 136 2.51 -3.95 -13.82
CA LEU A 136 1.77 -5.19 -14.01
C LEU A 136 1.04 -5.15 -15.35
N THR A 137 1.16 -6.23 -16.13
CA THR A 137 0.40 -6.40 -17.38
C THR A 137 -0.57 -7.54 -17.22
N MET A 138 -1.86 -7.22 -17.22
CA MET A 138 -2.93 -8.21 -17.09
C MET A 138 -3.13 -8.98 -18.40
N LYS A 139 -3.39 -10.29 -18.29
CA LYS A 139 -3.83 -11.11 -19.43
C LYS A 139 -5.20 -10.66 -19.90
N SER A 140 -5.57 -11.06 -21.12
CA SER A 140 -6.94 -10.87 -21.62
C SER A 140 -7.81 -12.06 -21.21
N PHE A 141 -8.95 -11.77 -20.63
CA PHE A 141 -9.95 -12.73 -20.15
C PHE A 141 -11.32 -12.39 -20.73
N SER A 142 -12.16 -13.38 -20.89
CA SER A 142 -13.61 -13.16 -21.07
C SER A 142 -14.25 -12.71 -19.76
N VAL A 143 -15.42 -12.10 -19.84
CA VAL A 143 -16.19 -11.68 -18.66
C VAL A 143 -16.50 -12.88 -17.73
N ASP A 144 -16.78 -14.03 -18.30
CA ASP A 144 -17.09 -15.25 -17.52
C ASP A 144 -15.86 -15.76 -16.75
N GLU A 145 -14.68 -15.70 -17.34
CA GLU A 145 -13.43 -16.04 -16.63
C GLU A 145 -13.15 -15.08 -15.46
N LEU A 146 -13.41 -13.77 -15.66
CA LEU A 146 -13.29 -12.78 -14.58
C LEU A 146 -14.30 -13.02 -13.44
N LYS A 147 -15.53 -13.42 -13.76
CA LYS A 147 -16.54 -13.82 -12.77
C LYS A 147 -16.12 -15.08 -12.01
N ILE A 148 -15.57 -16.08 -12.72
CA ILE A 148 -15.03 -17.29 -12.08
C ILE A 148 -13.88 -16.95 -11.15
N TYR A 149 -12.97 -16.05 -11.56
CA TYR A 149 -11.92 -15.56 -10.68
C TYR A 149 -12.49 -14.90 -9.44
N LEU A 150 -13.40 -13.93 -9.58
CA LEU A 150 -14.02 -13.22 -8.47
C LEU A 150 -14.75 -14.17 -7.50
N SER A 151 -15.39 -15.25 -8.02
CA SER A 151 -16.09 -16.21 -7.17
C SER A 151 -15.18 -16.94 -6.16
N LYS A 152 -13.87 -16.98 -6.43
CA LYS A 152 -12.86 -17.59 -5.55
C LYS A 152 -12.35 -16.63 -4.47
N ILE A 153 -12.62 -15.33 -4.59
CA ILE A 153 -12.09 -14.31 -3.69
C ILE A 153 -13.16 -13.97 -2.63
N PRO A 154 -12.88 -14.14 -1.33
CA PRO A 154 -13.78 -13.71 -0.26
C PRO A 154 -13.98 -12.21 -0.26
N ASP A 155 -15.20 -11.76 0.07
CA ASP A 155 -15.57 -10.33 0.10
C ASP A 155 -14.64 -9.50 0.98
N GLU A 156 -14.26 -10.02 2.14
CA GLU A 156 -13.36 -9.35 3.07
C GLU A 156 -12.00 -9.00 2.42
N LYS A 157 -11.47 -9.92 1.59
CA LYS A 157 -10.23 -9.69 0.87
C LYS A 157 -10.41 -8.70 -0.29
N LEU A 158 -11.51 -8.86 -1.04
CA LEU A 158 -11.83 -8.04 -2.19
C LEU A 158 -11.93 -6.55 -1.80
N TYR A 159 -12.65 -6.25 -0.72
CA TYR A 159 -12.87 -4.86 -0.28
C TYR A 159 -11.68 -4.29 0.53
N ALA A 160 -10.88 -5.15 1.15
CA ALA A 160 -9.71 -4.70 1.89
C ALA A 160 -8.51 -4.37 0.98
N TYR A 161 -8.26 -5.19 -0.05
CA TYR A 161 -7.01 -5.19 -0.81
C TYR A 161 -7.16 -4.85 -2.29
N ASN A 162 -8.38 -4.49 -2.74
CA ASN A 162 -8.72 -4.32 -4.15
C ASN A 162 -8.91 -5.67 -4.88
N VAL A 163 -9.03 -5.63 -6.20
CA VAL A 163 -9.51 -6.75 -7.04
C VAL A 163 -8.52 -7.90 -7.22
N TYR A 164 -7.27 -7.74 -6.79
CA TYR A 164 -6.28 -8.82 -6.84
C TYR A 164 -5.25 -8.75 -5.73
N GLN A 165 -4.68 -9.90 -5.40
CA GLN A 165 -3.55 -10.07 -4.49
C GLN A 165 -2.54 -11.00 -5.15
N ILE A 166 -1.30 -10.51 -5.34
CA ILE A 166 -0.26 -11.29 -6.05
C ILE A 166 0.28 -12.47 -5.22
N GLU A 167 0.11 -12.45 -3.93
CA GLU A 167 0.45 -13.55 -3.03
C GLU A 167 -0.56 -14.71 -3.07
N GLY A 168 -1.64 -14.58 -3.85
CA GLY A 168 -2.71 -15.56 -3.98
C GLY A 168 -3.16 -15.76 -5.42
N GLU A 169 -4.44 -16.04 -5.60
CA GLU A 169 -5.08 -16.28 -6.90
C GLU A 169 -4.86 -15.16 -7.91
N GLY A 170 -4.69 -13.92 -7.43
CA GLY A 170 -4.49 -12.75 -8.28
C GLY A 170 -3.22 -12.80 -9.13
N LYS A 171 -2.19 -13.55 -8.73
CA LYS A 171 -0.96 -13.71 -9.53
C LYS A 171 -1.25 -14.33 -10.91
N SER A 172 -2.25 -15.19 -11.00
CA SER A 172 -2.64 -15.87 -12.24
C SER A 172 -3.20 -14.92 -13.31
N LEU A 173 -3.65 -13.73 -12.91
CA LEU A 173 -4.21 -12.72 -13.82
C LEU A 173 -3.14 -12.04 -14.70
N PHE A 174 -1.86 -12.15 -14.38
CA PHE A 174 -0.83 -11.36 -15.01
C PHE A 174 0.04 -12.16 -15.99
N ASN A 175 0.37 -11.53 -17.13
CA ASN A 175 1.41 -11.99 -18.04
C ASN A 175 2.79 -11.59 -17.55
N LYS A 176 2.87 -10.38 -16.96
CA LYS A 176 4.12 -9.75 -16.57
C LYS A 176 3.94 -8.99 -15.27
N ILE A 177 4.89 -9.15 -14.38
CA ILE A 177 4.99 -8.42 -13.12
C ILE A 177 6.44 -7.95 -13.04
N GLU A 178 6.67 -6.64 -13.03
CA GLU A 178 7.99 -6.02 -12.90
C GLU A 178 8.02 -5.11 -11.67
N GLY A 179 8.95 -5.36 -10.77
CA GLY A 179 9.11 -4.64 -9.52
C GLY A 179 9.26 -5.57 -8.33
N ASN A 180 9.45 -4.98 -7.16
CA ASN A 180 9.60 -5.71 -5.91
C ASN A 180 8.23 -6.23 -5.42
N GLU A 181 8.16 -7.51 -5.08
CA GLU A 181 6.92 -8.15 -4.61
C GLU A 181 6.38 -7.48 -3.33
N ASN A 182 7.26 -7.10 -2.39
CA ASN A 182 6.84 -6.37 -1.19
C ASN A 182 6.25 -4.99 -1.51
N THR A 183 6.76 -4.31 -2.55
CA THR A 183 6.19 -3.06 -3.04
C THR A 183 4.78 -3.28 -3.57
N ILE A 184 4.54 -4.35 -4.33
CA ILE A 184 3.20 -4.70 -4.81
C ILE A 184 2.27 -5.04 -3.65
N MET A 185 2.77 -5.71 -2.61
CA MET A 185 2.04 -5.97 -1.37
C MET A 185 1.87 -4.73 -0.47
N GLY A 186 2.40 -3.60 -0.88
CA GLY A 186 2.12 -2.30 -0.27
C GLY A 186 3.19 -1.77 0.68
N LEU A 187 4.41 -2.33 0.66
CA LEU A 187 5.50 -1.85 1.53
C LEU A 187 6.89 -2.06 0.89
N PRO A 188 7.58 -1.00 0.42
CA PRO A 188 8.94 -1.08 -0.11
C PRO A 188 9.95 -1.30 1.03
N ILE A 189 10.02 -2.53 1.52
CA ILE A 189 10.71 -2.91 2.76
C ILE A 189 12.21 -2.65 2.74
N ASP A 190 12.87 -2.82 1.59
CA ASP A 190 14.32 -2.66 1.50
C ASP A 190 14.73 -1.21 1.81
N LYS A 191 13.97 -0.23 1.33
CA LYS A 191 14.22 1.18 1.59
C LYS A 191 13.90 1.59 3.03
N ILE A 192 12.90 0.97 3.62
CA ILE A 192 12.61 1.15 5.05
C ILE A 192 13.77 0.63 5.90
N LYS A 193 14.30 -0.55 5.58
CA LYS A 193 15.46 -1.13 6.28
C LYS A 193 16.69 -0.23 6.16
N GLU A 194 17.02 0.20 4.94
CA GLU A 194 18.14 1.13 4.70
C GLU A 194 18.04 2.40 5.55
N TYR A 195 16.82 2.95 5.68
CA TYR A 195 16.59 4.14 6.49
C TYR A 195 16.74 3.85 7.99
N LEU A 196 16.10 2.80 8.48
CA LEU A 196 16.12 2.46 9.90
C LEU A 196 17.54 2.07 10.38
N GLU A 197 18.32 1.38 9.57
CA GLU A 197 19.72 1.02 9.90
C GLU A 197 20.63 2.25 10.09
N LYS A 198 20.31 3.35 9.42
CA LYS A 198 21.07 4.62 9.52
C LYS A 198 20.61 5.53 10.67
N HIS A 199 19.39 5.33 11.18
CA HIS A 199 18.74 6.29 12.09
C HIS A 199 18.17 5.66 13.38
N ALA A 200 18.33 4.34 13.57
CA ALA A 200 17.87 3.62 14.77
C ALA A 200 18.94 3.59 15.88
#